data_f49cc1db2165d8282b2ce6de12a86ab2
#
_entry.id   f49cc1db2165d8282b2ce6de12a86ab2
#
_cell.length_a   1.000
_cell.length_b   1.000
_cell.length_c   1.000
_cell.angle_alpha   90.00
_cell.angle_beta   90.00
_cell.angle_gamma   90.00
#
_symmetry.space_group_name_H-M   'P 1'
#
loop_
_entity.id
_entity.type
_entity.pdbx_description
1 polymer ?
#
loop_
_entity_poly.entity_id
_entity_poly.type
_entity_poly.pdbx_seq_one_letter_code
_entity_poly.pdbx_strand_id
1 'polypeptide(L)'
;MFIHEFDGYTFKRMLNNYPVEKSSMFCDHFHVNYELLYFLRGRARFEIGARQYQLKPKTLLIIPPGTHHQGFVDPSEDYERIVINFSPRDISPLLLEPLRHCPTALDVAGSELEELFDEFNLQEEKYRNEILLQEMRKCTLARILLLLCFEDTKSCQEECRNEKLSAVMEYIDNHLTEINTIADIAGGMYISESTIRKMFLEYANIPVMSYVRNKRILLGRTLILNGVKPQKACEQCGFQNYSTFFRVYKKHCGESPSDTYQSVTNSAQKLLGM
;
A
#
# COMPACT_ATOMS: atom_id res chain seq x y z
N MET A 1 0.09 7.03 21.25
CA MET A 1 0.25 6.16 20.07
C MET A 1 -0.35 4.82 20.44
N PHE A 2 -1.44 4.44 19.79
CA PHE A 2 -2.04 3.12 19.97
C PHE A 2 -1.74 2.30 18.73
N ILE A 3 -1.22 1.09 18.90
CA ILE A 3 -0.95 0.14 17.83
C ILE A 3 -1.61 -1.16 18.24
N HIS A 4 -2.53 -1.65 17.40
CA HIS A 4 -3.12 -2.99 17.53
C HIS A 4 -2.81 -3.77 16.28
N GLU A 5 -2.07 -4.87 16.42
CA GLU A 5 -1.72 -5.80 15.37
C GLU A 5 -2.54 -7.07 15.54
N PHE A 6 -3.27 -7.45 14.50
CA PHE A 6 -4.08 -8.67 14.45
C PHE A 6 -3.72 -9.44 13.19
N ASP A 7 -4.09 -10.69 13.11
CA ASP A 7 -3.90 -11.56 11.94
C ASP A 7 -4.19 -10.84 10.62
N GLY A 8 -3.14 -10.29 9.99
CA GLY A 8 -3.22 -9.59 8.71
C GLY A 8 -3.70 -8.13 8.75
N TYR A 9 -4.09 -7.60 9.90
CA TYR A 9 -4.58 -6.23 10.06
C TYR A 9 -3.73 -5.47 11.06
N THR A 10 -3.45 -4.20 10.78
CA THR A 10 -2.83 -3.29 11.73
C THR A 10 -3.61 -2.00 11.78
N PHE A 11 -4.03 -1.61 12.97
CA PHE A 11 -4.73 -0.35 13.22
C PHE A 11 -3.85 0.52 14.11
N LYS A 12 -3.54 1.73 13.64
CA LYS A 12 -2.66 2.67 14.34
C LYS A 12 -3.32 4.04 14.41
N ARG A 13 -3.53 4.55 15.61
CA ARG A 13 -3.75 5.97 15.81
C ARG A 13 -2.45 6.60 16.24
N MET A 14 -2.03 7.61 15.53
CA MET A 14 -0.75 8.26 15.76
C MET A 14 -0.95 9.74 16.02
N LEU A 15 -0.52 10.15 17.20
CA LEU A 15 -0.32 11.54 17.58
C LEU A 15 1.18 11.74 17.73
N ASN A 16 1.79 12.51 16.87
CA ASN A 16 3.23 12.77 16.90
C ASN A 16 3.50 14.20 17.34
N ASN A 17 3.99 14.35 18.56
CA ASN A 17 4.62 15.57 19.07
C ASN A 17 6.15 15.47 18.95
N TYR A 18 6.69 14.59 18.10
CA TYR A 18 8.11 14.32 17.99
C TYR A 18 8.72 14.97 16.74
N PRO A 19 10.00 15.38 16.80
CA PRO A 19 10.72 15.81 15.62
C PRO A 19 10.79 14.66 14.62
N VAL A 20 10.14 14.84 13.50
CA VAL A 20 9.87 13.87 12.43
C VAL A 20 11.13 13.43 11.69
N GLU A 21 12.24 14.15 11.84
CA GLU A 21 13.47 14.00 11.06
C GLU A 21 14.16 12.62 11.15
N LYS A 22 13.73 11.75 12.07
CA LYS A 22 14.36 10.43 12.29
C LYS A 22 13.42 9.24 12.29
N SER A 23 12.16 9.41 12.00
CA SER A 23 11.22 8.29 11.96
C SER A 23 11.28 7.57 10.62
N SER A 24 11.61 6.27 10.63
CA SER A 24 11.56 5.41 9.44
C SER A 24 10.17 5.35 8.78
N MET A 25 9.12 5.78 9.49
CA MET A 25 7.74 5.84 9.00
C MET A 25 7.47 6.95 8.00
N PHE A 26 8.36 7.93 7.89
CA PHE A 26 8.26 9.05 6.95
C PHE A 26 9.28 8.95 5.80
N CYS A 27 10.16 7.94 5.84
CA CYS A 27 11.04 7.63 4.72
C CYS A 27 10.25 7.02 3.58
N ASP A 28 10.75 7.19 2.35
CA ASP A 28 10.21 6.49 1.19
C ASP A 28 10.22 4.97 1.42
N HIS A 29 9.05 4.37 1.36
CA HIS A 29 8.85 2.94 1.54
C HIS A 29 7.67 2.45 0.70
N PHE A 30 7.57 1.13 0.58
CA PHE A 30 6.39 0.45 0.07
C PHE A 30 6.12 -0.78 0.93
N HIS A 31 4.92 -1.27 0.89
CA HIS A 31 4.51 -2.50 1.57
C HIS A 31 3.60 -3.35 0.68
N VAL A 32 3.41 -4.60 1.08
CA VAL A 32 2.62 -5.61 0.34
C VAL A 32 1.14 -5.61 0.72
N ASN A 33 0.74 -4.73 1.63
CA ASN A 33 -0.61 -4.55 2.12
C ASN A 33 -1.22 -3.26 1.55
N TYR A 34 -2.55 -3.16 1.58
CA TYR A 34 -3.22 -1.88 1.45
C TYR A 34 -2.98 -1.03 2.69
N GLU A 35 -2.90 0.28 2.50
CA GLU A 35 -2.93 1.26 3.58
C GLU A 35 -4.04 2.27 3.32
N LEU A 36 -4.90 2.46 4.33
CA LEU A 36 -5.80 3.60 4.43
C LEU A 36 -5.22 4.53 5.47
N LEU A 37 -4.95 5.79 5.07
CA LEU A 37 -4.48 6.82 5.97
C LEU A 37 -5.51 7.93 6.04
N TYR A 38 -6.18 8.05 7.17
CA TYR A 38 -7.13 9.12 7.44
C TYR A 38 -6.45 10.22 8.24
N PHE A 39 -6.39 11.41 7.65
CA PHE A 39 -5.69 12.56 8.21
C PHE A 39 -6.64 13.40 9.07
N LEU A 40 -6.30 13.58 10.34
CA LEU A 40 -7.12 14.27 11.33
C LEU A 40 -6.72 15.72 11.52
N ARG A 41 -5.42 16.00 11.72
CA ARG A 41 -4.93 17.37 11.95
C ARG A 41 -3.44 17.52 11.72
N GLY A 42 -2.99 18.78 11.61
CA GLY A 42 -1.63 19.21 11.37
C GLY A 42 -1.43 19.72 9.96
N ARG A 43 -0.16 19.84 9.56
CA ARG A 43 0.22 20.19 8.20
C ARG A 43 1.09 19.09 7.62
N ALA A 44 0.61 18.42 6.59
CA ALA A 44 1.31 17.32 5.96
C ALA A 44 1.12 17.30 4.45
N ARG A 45 2.14 16.81 3.77
CA ARG A 45 2.17 16.53 2.35
C ARG A 45 2.60 15.08 2.15
N PHE A 46 1.94 14.37 1.26
CA PHE A 46 2.33 13.01 0.88
C PHE A 46 2.71 12.94 -0.58
N GLU A 47 3.78 12.23 -0.86
CA GLU A 47 4.19 11.83 -2.20
C GLU A 47 3.85 10.35 -2.36
N ILE A 48 3.05 10.04 -3.38
CA ILE A 48 2.56 8.68 -3.66
C ILE A 48 2.79 8.40 -5.15
N GLY A 49 3.74 7.52 -5.45
CA GLY A 49 4.22 7.34 -6.81
C GLY A 49 4.75 8.64 -7.41
N ALA A 50 4.24 9.03 -8.58
CA ALA A 50 4.62 10.26 -9.27
C ALA A 50 3.78 11.49 -8.85
N ARG A 51 2.91 11.37 -7.88
CA ARG A 51 1.93 12.40 -7.48
C ARG A 51 2.20 12.93 -6.10
N GLN A 52 1.77 14.17 -5.86
CA GLN A 52 1.87 14.85 -4.58
C GLN A 52 0.49 15.30 -4.12
N TYR A 53 0.23 15.13 -2.84
CA TYR A 53 -1.03 15.46 -2.19
C TYR A 53 -0.76 16.34 -0.99
N GLN A 54 -1.31 17.56 -0.98
CA GLN A 54 -1.34 18.40 0.21
C GLN A 54 -2.54 17.99 1.05
N LEU A 55 -2.31 17.49 2.26
CA LEU A 55 -3.40 16.99 3.10
C LEU A 55 -4.14 18.14 3.79
N LYS A 56 -5.45 17.99 3.86
CA LYS A 56 -6.36 18.76 4.70
C LYS A 56 -7.01 17.83 5.72
N PRO A 57 -7.41 18.29 6.91
CA PRO A 57 -8.22 17.46 7.81
C PRO A 57 -9.38 16.80 7.06
N LYS A 58 -9.68 15.54 7.41
CA LYS A 58 -10.68 14.69 6.74
C LYS A 58 -10.27 14.17 5.35
N THR A 59 -8.98 14.26 5.00
CA THR A 59 -8.46 13.57 3.79
C THR A 59 -8.20 12.11 4.11
N LEU A 60 -8.74 11.22 3.29
CA LEU A 60 -8.45 9.78 3.26
C LEU A 60 -7.51 9.47 2.10
N LEU A 61 -6.32 8.94 2.39
CA LEU A 61 -5.42 8.38 1.39
C LEU A 61 -5.64 6.88 1.28
N ILE A 62 -5.73 6.38 0.05
CA ILE A 62 -5.81 4.96 -0.29
C ILE A 62 -4.51 4.60 -0.99
N ILE A 63 -3.66 3.81 -0.33
CA ILE A 63 -2.36 3.42 -0.84
C ILE A 63 -2.36 1.92 -1.16
N PRO A 64 -2.40 1.56 -2.46
CA PRO A 64 -2.38 0.17 -2.87
C PRO A 64 -1.04 -0.52 -2.58
N PRO A 65 -1.02 -1.87 -2.49
CA PRO A 65 0.21 -2.63 -2.37
C PRO A 65 1.25 -2.23 -3.41
N GLY A 66 2.52 -2.12 -2.97
CA GLY A 66 3.65 -1.81 -3.83
C GLY A 66 3.76 -0.38 -4.33
N THR A 67 2.92 0.47 -3.85
CA THR A 67 3.00 1.89 -4.17
C THR A 67 4.00 2.56 -3.23
N HIS A 68 5.08 3.11 -3.80
CA HIS A 68 6.04 3.91 -3.07
C HIS A 68 5.39 5.19 -2.58
N HIS A 69 5.57 5.49 -1.30
CA HIS A 69 5.01 6.68 -0.70
C HIS A 69 5.89 7.22 0.42
N GLN A 70 5.81 8.53 0.62
CA GLN A 70 6.53 9.24 1.66
C GLN A 70 5.69 10.39 2.21
N GLY A 71 5.67 10.53 3.55
CA GLY A 71 5.02 11.63 4.23
C GLY A 71 6.03 12.72 4.63
N PHE A 72 5.66 13.97 4.45
CA PHE A 72 6.37 15.15 4.94
C PHE A 72 5.44 15.89 5.87
N VAL A 73 5.85 16.03 7.12
CA VAL A 73 5.03 16.62 8.19
C VAL A 73 5.74 17.84 8.74
N ASP A 74 5.01 18.94 8.97
CA ASP A 74 5.54 20.11 9.64
C ASP A 74 5.70 19.79 11.14
N PRO A 75 6.95 19.82 11.67
CA PRO A 75 7.22 19.47 13.06
C PRO A 75 6.75 20.54 14.04
N SER A 76 6.34 21.71 13.57
CA SER A 76 5.84 22.81 14.40
C SER A 76 4.37 22.64 14.81
N GLU A 77 3.65 21.72 14.19
CA GLU A 77 2.24 21.45 14.45
C GLU A 77 2.02 20.02 14.97
N ASP A 78 0.99 19.84 15.77
CA ASP A 78 0.53 18.51 16.16
C ASP A 78 0.01 17.76 14.93
N TYR A 79 0.62 16.62 14.64
CA TYR A 79 0.22 15.75 13.53
C TYR A 79 -0.54 14.54 14.05
N GLU A 80 -1.75 14.34 13.56
CA GLU A 80 -2.59 13.21 13.94
C GLU A 80 -3.22 12.51 12.74
N ARG A 81 -3.15 11.19 12.74
CA ARG A 81 -3.74 10.33 11.71
C ARG A 81 -4.19 8.98 12.27
N ILE A 82 -5.11 8.36 11.55
CA ILE A 82 -5.41 6.92 11.69
C ILE A 82 -4.81 6.22 10.48
N VAL A 83 -4.15 5.10 10.72
CA VAL A 83 -3.60 4.24 9.67
C VAL A 83 -4.18 2.83 9.84
N ILE A 84 -4.78 2.31 8.78
CA ILE A 84 -5.28 0.94 8.69
C ILE A 84 -4.50 0.23 7.60
N ASN A 85 -3.71 -0.77 8.00
CA ASN A 85 -3.03 -1.66 7.06
C ASN A 85 -3.76 -3.01 7.04
N PHE A 86 -4.05 -3.53 5.87
CA PHE A 86 -4.69 -4.83 5.71
C PHE A 86 -4.16 -5.60 4.51
N SER A 87 -4.07 -6.92 4.68
CA SER A 87 -3.64 -7.79 3.60
C SER A 87 -4.79 -8.02 2.61
N PRO A 88 -4.53 -7.97 1.29
CA PRO A 88 -5.54 -8.35 0.29
C PRO A 88 -6.12 -9.76 0.47
N ARG A 89 -5.41 -10.64 1.21
CA ARG A 89 -5.86 -12.02 1.49
C ARG A 89 -7.07 -12.08 2.41
N ASP A 90 -7.17 -11.12 3.33
CA ASP A 90 -8.13 -11.15 4.41
C ASP A 90 -9.42 -10.41 4.06
N ILE A 91 -9.48 -9.87 2.82
CA ILE A 91 -10.60 -9.09 2.30
C ILE A 91 -11.18 -9.79 1.07
N SER A 92 -12.51 -9.82 0.98
CA SER A 92 -13.22 -10.32 -0.19
C SER A 92 -12.74 -9.63 -1.48
N PRO A 93 -12.43 -10.37 -2.55
CA PRO A 93 -12.07 -9.76 -3.84
C PRO A 93 -13.10 -8.76 -4.35
N LEU A 94 -14.38 -8.94 -4.02
CA LEU A 94 -15.46 -8.01 -4.39
C LEU A 94 -15.29 -6.62 -3.75
N LEU A 95 -14.69 -6.54 -2.57
CA LEU A 95 -14.40 -5.27 -1.88
C LEU A 95 -13.07 -4.65 -2.30
N LEU A 96 -12.17 -5.44 -2.88
CA LEU A 96 -10.86 -4.97 -3.33
C LEU A 96 -10.89 -4.40 -4.74
N GLU A 97 -11.77 -4.91 -5.61
CA GLU A 97 -11.84 -4.48 -7.01
C GLU A 97 -12.11 -2.98 -7.16
N PRO A 98 -13.06 -2.38 -6.43
CA PRO A 98 -13.29 -0.94 -6.49
C PRO A 98 -12.09 -0.11 -6.03
N LEU A 99 -11.31 -0.58 -5.04
CA LEU A 99 -10.13 0.14 -4.56
C LEU A 99 -9.06 0.37 -5.63
N ARG A 100 -9.05 -0.43 -6.70
CA ARG A 100 -8.14 -0.27 -7.83
C ARG A 100 -8.48 0.95 -8.69
N HIS A 101 -9.72 1.39 -8.63
CA HIS A 101 -10.26 2.49 -9.42
C HIS A 101 -10.58 3.72 -8.57
N CYS A 102 -10.48 3.61 -7.24
CA CYS A 102 -10.65 4.74 -6.34
C CYS A 102 -9.52 5.76 -6.54
N PRO A 103 -9.84 7.06 -6.47
CA PRO A 103 -8.81 8.09 -6.36
C PRO A 103 -7.90 7.84 -5.15
N THR A 104 -6.62 8.14 -5.29
CA THR A 104 -5.63 7.96 -4.22
C THR A 104 -5.92 8.82 -3.00
N ALA A 105 -6.55 9.98 -3.17
CA ALA A 105 -6.89 10.91 -2.09
C ALA A 105 -8.33 11.40 -2.24
N LEU A 106 -9.10 11.27 -1.16
CA LEU A 106 -10.51 11.61 -1.07
C LEU A 106 -10.75 12.63 0.04
N ASP A 107 -11.58 13.63 -0.21
CA ASP A 107 -12.16 14.48 0.82
C ASP A 107 -13.43 13.79 1.33
N VAL A 108 -13.40 13.30 2.57
CA VAL A 108 -14.51 12.58 3.18
C VAL A 108 -15.28 13.41 4.19
N ALA A 109 -15.06 14.73 4.23
CA ALA A 109 -15.76 15.64 5.12
C ALA A 109 -17.29 15.60 4.89
N GLY A 110 -18.05 15.37 5.95
CA GLY A 110 -19.51 15.29 5.93
C GLY A 110 -20.07 13.99 5.33
N SER A 111 -19.24 12.99 5.08
CA SER A 111 -19.66 11.68 4.55
C SER A 111 -19.84 10.64 5.67
N GLU A 112 -20.48 9.51 5.35
CA GLU A 112 -20.56 8.36 6.25
C GLU A 112 -19.16 7.77 6.54
N LEU A 113 -18.19 7.93 5.63
CA LEU A 113 -16.80 7.53 5.87
C LEU A 113 -16.18 8.31 7.03
N GLU A 114 -16.42 9.63 7.12
CA GLU A 114 -15.94 10.41 8.25
C GLU A 114 -16.49 9.87 9.58
N GLU A 115 -17.78 9.59 9.64
CA GLU A 115 -18.44 9.05 10.85
C GLU A 115 -17.82 7.70 11.27
N LEU A 116 -17.49 6.83 10.31
CA LEU A 116 -16.84 5.55 10.59
C LEU A 116 -15.41 5.69 11.13
N PHE A 117 -14.65 6.65 10.63
CA PHE A 117 -13.31 6.93 11.18
C PHE A 117 -13.39 7.57 12.57
N ASP A 118 -14.40 8.39 12.84
CA ASP A 118 -14.63 8.95 14.18
C ASP A 118 -15.10 7.86 15.16
N GLU A 119 -15.98 6.95 14.74
CA GLU A 119 -16.36 5.77 15.52
C GLU A 119 -15.15 4.91 15.88
N PHE A 120 -14.22 4.76 14.96
CA PHE A 120 -12.98 4.01 15.15
C PHE A 120 -12.16 4.51 16.34
N ASN A 121 -12.14 5.83 16.56
CA ASN A 121 -11.48 6.45 17.70
C ASN A 121 -12.13 6.12 19.04
N LEU A 122 -13.46 5.97 19.06
CA LEU A 122 -14.24 5.73 20.27
C LEU A 122 -14.32 4.24 20.65
N GLN A 123 -13.97 3.34 19.76
CA GLN A 123 -14.09 1.89 19.99
C GLN A 123 -13.21 1.40 21.14
N GLU A 124 -12.02 1.98 21.35
CA GLU A 124 -11.12 1.58 22.44
C GLU A 124 -11.68 1.90 23.82
N GLU A 125 -12.35 3.03 23.96
CA GLU A 125 -12.99 3.42 25.21
C GLU A 125 -14.23 2.58 25.51
N LYS A 126 -14.93 2.17 24.45
CA LYS A 126 -16.20 1.45 24.53
C LYS A 126 -16.03 -0.07 24.77
N TYR A 127 -15.02 -0.67 24.14
CA TYR A 127 -14.81 -2.12 24.19
C TYR A 127 -13.55 -2.49 24.97
N ARG A 128 -13.74 -2.95 26.21
CA ARG A 128 -12.63 -3.43 27.07
C ARG A 128 -12.14 -4.83 26.72
N ASN A 129 -12.94 -5.60 25.96
CA ASN A 129 -12.58 -6.93 25.51
C ASN A 129 -11.85 -6.84 24.17
N GLU A 130 -10.59 -7.23 24.15
CA GLU A 130 -9.72 -7.11 22.99
C GLU A 130 -10.21 -7.93 21.78
N ILE A 131 -10.78 -9.13 22.01
CA ILE A 131 -11.33 -9.97 20.94
C ILE A 131 -12.55 -9.29 20.29
N LEU A 132 -13.46 -8.74 21.09
CA LEU A 132 -14.63 -8.01 20.58
C LEU A 132 -14.22 -6.73 19.86
N LEU A 133 -13.21 -6.03 20.37
CA LEU A 133 -12.67 -4.84 19.72
C LEU A 133 -12.08 -5.18 18.33
N GLN A 134 -11.37 -6.32 18.22
CA GLN A 134 -10.85 -6.82 16.94
C GLN A 134 -11.96 -7.08 15.92
N GLU A 135 -13.01 -7.81 16.32
CA GLU A 135 -14.12 -8.11 15.42
C GLU A 135 -14.90 -6.83 15.03
N MET A 136 -15.10 -5.91 15.94
CA MET A 136 -15.71 -4.61 15.64
C MET A 136 -14.89 -3.84 14.59
N ARG A 137 -13.57 -3.80 14.72
CA ARG A 137 -12.67 -3.14 13.76
C ARG A 137 -12.70 -3.77 12.38
N LYS A 138 -12.77 -5.11 12.30
CA LYS A 138 -12.95 -5.80 11.01
C LYS A 138 -14.29 -5.42 10.37
N CYS A 139 -15.36 -5.38 11.15
CA CYS A 139 -16.67 -4.96 10.65
C CYS A 139 -16.66 -3.49 10.16
N THR A 140 -16.03 -2.59 10.92
CA THR A 140 -15.90 -1.19 10.51
C THR A 140 -15.06 -1.06 9.23
N LEU A 141 -13.94 -1.78 9.11
CA LEU A 141 -13.16 -1.81 7.88
C LEU A 141 -13.99 -2.32 6.68
N ALA A 142 -14.75 -3.40 6.86
CA ALA A 142 -15.61 -3.92 5.81
C ALA A 142 -16.66 -2.88 5.35
N ARG A 143 -17.24 -2.12 6.29
CA ARG A 143 -18.15 -1.02 5.97
C ARG A 143 -17.45 0.12 5.23
N ILE A 144 -16.25 0.52 5.66
CA ILE A 144 -15.44 1.54 4.95
C ILE A 144 -15.20 1.09 3.49
N LEU A 145 -14.79 -0.17 3.28
CA LEU A 145 -14.53 -0.70 1.95
C LEU A 145 -15.80 -0.76 1.09
N LEU A 146 -16.95 -1.10 1.68
CA LEU A 146 -18.24 -1.08 0.98
C LEU A 146 -18.62 0.34 0.56
N LEU A 147 -18.48 1.33 1.43
CA LEU A 147 -18.79 2.72 1.10
C LEU A 147 -17.88 3.25 -0.02
N LEU A 148 -16.60 2.93 0.02
CA LEU A 148 -15.66 3.27 -1.07
C LEU A 148 -16.08 2.68 -2.43
N CYS A 149 -16.93 1.63 -2.45
CA CYS A 149 -17.48 1.08 -3.68
C CYS A 149 -18.65 1.89 -4.26
N PHE A 150 -19.36 2.66 -3.44
CA PHE A 150 -20.64 3.24 -3.79
C PHE A 150 -20.72 4.76 -3.61
N GLU A 151 -19.83 5.36 -2.83
CA GLU A 151 -19.85 6.81 -2.63
C GLU A 151 -19.19 7.56 -3.81
N ASP A 152 -19.89 8.60 -4.23
CA ASP A 152 -19.36 9.62 -5.16
C ASP A 152 -18.45 10.59 -4.38
N THR A 153 -17.35 10.05 -3.84
CA THR A 153 -16.40 10.83 -3.03
C THR A 153 -15.62 11.81 -3.91
N LYS A 154 -15.50 13.05 -3.41
CA LYS A 154 -14.73 14.08 -4.13
C LYS A 154 -13.25 13.74 -4.07
N SER A 155 -12.63 13.58 -5.24
CA SER A 155 -11.18 13.49 -5.35
C SER A 155 -10.51 14.78 -4.84
N CYS A 156 -9.50 14.64 -4.00
CA CYS A 156 -8.66 15.78 -3.62
C CYS A 156 -7.83 16.24 -4.82
N GLN A 157 -7.47 17.54 -4.80
CA GLN A 157 -6.55 18.06 -5.80
C GLN A 157 -5.22 17.34 -5.68
N GLU A 158 -4.77 16.77 -6.80
CA GLU A 158 -3.47 16.15 -6.95
C GLU A 158 -2.62 16.95 -7.91
N GLU A 159 -1.33 17.04 -7.63
CA GLU A 159 -0.35 17.60 -8.54
C GLU A 159 0.50 16.48 -9.10
N CYS A 160 0.49 16.29 -10.41
CA CYS A 160 1.43 15.39 -11.05
C CYS A 160 2.83 16.04 -11.00
N ARG A 161 3.72 15.48 -10.19
CA ARG A 161 5.10 15.99 -10.05
C ARG A 161 5.89 15.87 -11.35
N ASN A 162 5.61 14.82 -12.12
CA ASN A 162 6.31 14.56 -13.36
C ASN A 162 5.51 13.58 -14.23
N GLU A 163 4.83 14.09 -15.27
CA GLU A 163 4.04 13.28 -16.21
C GLU A 163 4.89 12.22 -16.94
N LYS A 164 6.17 12.53 -17.23
CA LYS A 164 7.08 11.57 -17.86
C LYS A 164 7.39 10.41 -16.91
N LEU A 165 7.59 10.68 -15.62
CA LEU A 165 7.78 9.61 -14.63
C LEU A 165 6.53 8.74 -14.51
N SER A 166 5.35 9.35 -14.47
CA SER A 166 4.07 8.61 -14.45
C SER A 166 3.96 7.66 -15.65
N ALA A 167 4.24 8.16 -16.85
CA ALA A 167 4.23 7.35 -18.07
C ALA A 167 5.28 6.21 -18.04
N VAL A 168 6.48 6.48 -17.49
CA VAL A 168 7.51 5.42 -17.34
C VAL A 168 7.09 4.36 -16.33
N MET A 169 6.47 4.76 -15.23
CA MET A 169 5.94 3.81 -14.22
C MET A 169 4.83 2.94 -14.83
N GLU A 170 3.91 3.53 -15.58
CA GLU A 170 2.86 2.80 -16.29
C GLU A 170 3.44 1.82 -17.33
N TYR A 171 4.44 2.26 -18.10
CA TYR A 171 5.15 1.38 -19.03
C TYR A 171 5.76 0.18 -18.31
N ILE A 172 6.44 0.41 -17.17
CA ILE A 172 7.03 -0.66 -16.37
C ILE A 172 5.94 -1.63 -15.87
N ASP A 173 4.81 -1.15 -15.40
CA ASP A 173 3.73 -1.99 -14.89
C ASP A 173 3.14 -2.88 -16.01
N ASN A 174 3.02 -2.36 -17.23
CA ASN A 174 2.49 -3.08 -18.39
C ASN A 174 3.50 -4.10 -18.98
N HIS A 175 4.82 -3.89 -18.78
CA HIS A 175 5.88 -4.75 -19.35
C HIS A 175 6.74 -5.41 -18.26
N LEU A 176 6.20 -5.56 -17.06
CA LEU A 176 6.95 -5.89 -15.84
C LEU A 176 7.81 -7.15 -15.95
N THR A 177 7.33 -8.19 -16.63
CA THR A 177 8.03 -9.48 -16.75
C THR A 177 9.08 -9.51 -17.85
N GLU A 178 9.02 -8.56 -18.77
CA GLU A 178 9.90 -8.48 -19.97
C GLU A 178 11.16 -7.63 -19.70
N ILE A 179 11.04 -6.63 -18.83
CA ILE A 179 12.11 -5.68 -18.52
C ILE A 179 13.24 -6.37 -17.76
N ASN A 180 14.42 -6.49 -18.33
CA ASN A 180 15.60 -7.03 -17.67
C ASN A 180 16.62 -5.94 -17.29
N THR A 181 16.65 -4.84 -18.04
CA THR A 181 17.57 -3.73 -17.89
C THR A 181 16.86 -2.39 -18.02
N ILE A 182 17.56 -1.31 -17.66
CA ILE A 182 17.03 0.05 -17.89
C ILE A 182 16.99 0.34 -19.39
N ALA A 183 17.88 -0.28 -20.18
CA ALA A 183 17.88 -0.13 -21.64
C ALA A 183 16.57 -0.61 -22.28
N ASP A 184 15.92 -1.64 -21.72
CA ASP A 184 14.64 -2.13 -22.23
C ASP A 184 13.55 -1.05 -22.05
N ILE A 185 13.54 -0.35 -20.91
CA ILE A 185 12.63 0.75 -20.65
C ILE A 185 12.97 1.94 -21.58
N ALA A 186 14.26 2.27 -21.68
CA ALA A 186 14.74 3.39 -22.47
C ALA A 186 14.39 3.23 -23.95
N GLY A 187 14.57 2.01 -24.49
CA GLY A 187 14.21 1.68 -25.88
C GLY A 187 12.69 1.75 -26.13
N GLY A 188 11.88 1.17 -25.23
CA GLY A 188 10.44 1.16 -25.36
C GLY A 188 9.79 2.53 -25.24
N MET A 189 10.40 3.43 -24.45
CA MET A 189 9.87 4.78 -24.20
C MET A 189 10.56 5.88 -25.03
N TYR A 190 11.61 5.57 -25.78
CA TYR A 190 12.44 6.54 -26.50
C TYR A 190 13.03 7.64 -25.59
N ILE A 191 13.42 7.25 -24.37
CA ILE A 191 13.99 8.13 -23.35
C ILE A 191 15.39 7.59 -22.97
N SER A 192 16.37 8.47 -22.77
CA SER A 192 17.71 8.01 -22.38
C SER A 192 17.71 7.35 -20.98
N GLU A 193 18.55 6.34 -20.78
CA GLU A 193 18.72 5.70 -19.48
C GLU A 193 19.07 6.70 -18.36
N SER A 194 19.91 7.69 -18.67
CA SER A 194 20.31 8.72 -17.72
C SER A 194 19.11 9.57 -17.27
N THR A 195 18.20 9.89 -18.18
CA THR A 195 16.96 10.60 -17.85
C THR A 195 16.06 9.76 -16.96
N ILE A 196 15.89 8.47 -17.25
CA ILE A 196 15.08 7.56 -16.43
C ILE A 196 15.69 7.43 -15.03
N ARG A 197 17.00 7.23 -14.90
CA ARG A 197 17.70 7.16 -13.61
C ARG A 197 17.51 8.44 -12.80
N LYS A 198 17.69 9.60 -13.44
CA LYS A 198 17.52 10.90 -12.79
C LYS A 198 16.09 11.08 -12.29
N MET A 199 15.07 10.82 -13.13
CA MET A 199 13.66 10.93 -12.73
C MET A 199 13.32 10.04 -11.53
N PHE A 200 13.73 8.76 -11.53
CA PHE A 200 13.46 7.86 -10.42
C PHE A 200 14.15 8.29 -9.12
N LEU A 201 15.39 8.76 -9.18
CA LEU A 201 16.09 9.26 -7.99
C LEU A 201 15.51 10.58 -7.48
N GLU A 202 15.13 11.48 -8.37
CA GLU A 202 14.65 12.81 -8.01
C GLU A 202 13.21 12.81 -7.50
N TYR A 203 12.34 12.03 -8.11
CA TYR A 203 10.89 12.07 -7.84
C TYR A 203 10.33 10.84 -7.14
N ALA A 204 10.97 9.69 -7.24
CA ALA A 204 10.57 8.46 -6.57
C ALA A 204 11.57 8.00 -5.50
N ASN A 205 12.71 8.68 -5.36
CA ASN A 205 13.76 8.42 -4.38
C ASN A 205 14.29 6.97 -4.35
N ILE A 206 14.11 6.22 -5.43
CA ILE A 206 14.59 4.84 -5.56
C ILE A 206 15.25 4.59 -6.92
N PRO A 207 16.19 3.66 -7.00
CA PRO A 207 16.70 3.20 -8.30
C PRO A 207 15.61 2.48 -9.10
N VAL A 208 15.49 2.78 -10.41
CA VAL A 208 14.46 2.22 -11.30
C VAL A 208 14.38 0.70 -11.26
N MET A 209 15.50 -0.03 -11.27
CA MET A 209 15.51 -1.49 -11.21
C MET A 209 15.10 -2.04 -9.82
N SER A 210 15.18 -1.22 -8.78
CA SER A 210 14.59 -1.57 -7.47
C SER A 210 13.07 -1.46 -7.52
N TYR A 211 12.53 -0.45 -8.18
CA TYR A 211 11.09 -0.33 -8.43
C TYR A 211 10.56 -1.55 -9.20
N VAL A 212 11.19 -1.91 -10.35
CA VAL A 212 10.84 -3.12 -11.12
C VAL A 212 10.83 -4.36 -10.24
N ARG A 213 11.89 -4.55 -9.45
CA ARG A 213 12.04 -5.70 -8.56
C ARG A 213 10.94 -5.77 -7.50
N ASN A 214 10.60 -4.63 -6.93
CA ASN A 214 9.54 -4.53 -5.91
C ASN A 214 8.17 -4.91 -6.51
N LYS A 215 7.84 -4.39 -7.69
CA LYS A 215 6.62 -4.76 -8.42
C LYS A 215 6.56 -6.26 -8.74
N ARG A 216 7.69 -6.85 -9.16
CA ARG A 216 7.79 -8.31 -9.40
C ARG A 216 7.53 -9.14 -8.14
N ILE A 217 8.00 -8.69 -6.97
CA ILE A 217 7.71 -9.38 -5.70
C ILE A 217 6.22 -9.39 -5.39
N LEU A 218 5.52 -8.29 -5.66
CA LEU A 218 4.07 -8.24 -5.48
C LEU A 218 3.34 -9.18 -6.43
N LEU A 219 3.72 -9.19 -7.70
CA LEU A 219 3.18 -10.14 -8.67
C LEU A 219 3.45 -11.58 -8.23
N GLY A 220 4.69 -11.89 -7.82
CA GLY A 220 5.07 -13.21 -7.31
C GLY A 220 4.26 -13.61 -6.08
N ARG A 221 4.03 -12.68 -5.15
CA ARG A 221 3.17 -12.90 -3.99
C ARG A 221 1.72 -13.19 -4.40
N THR A 222 1.17 -12.40 -5.29
CA THR A 222 -0.19 -12.61 -5.82
C THR A 222 -0.33 -13.99 -6.47
N LEU A 223 0.63 -14.41 -7.27
CA LEU A 223 0.64 -15.74 -7.88
C LEU A 223 0.66 -16.85 -6.83
N ILE A 224 1.50 -16.75 -5.80
CA ILE A 224 1.58 -17.73 -4.71
C ILE A 224 0.26 -17.78 -3.95
N LEU A 225 -0.33 -16.64 -3.66
CA LEU A 225 -1.63 -16.55 -2.99
C LEU A 225 -2.76 -17.19 -3.80
N ASN A 226 -2.64 -17.18 -5.12
CA ASN A 226 -3.55 -17.88 -6.03
C ASN A 226 -3.18 -19.36 -6.25
N GLY A 227 -2.31 -19.94 -5.40
CA GLY A 227 -1.96 -21.34 -5.41
C GLY A 227 -0.85 -21.74 -6.40
N VAL A 228 -0.17 -20.77 -7.02
CA VAL A 228 0.98 -21.05 -7.88
C VAL A 228 2.19 -21.43 -7.01
N LYS A 229 2.84 -22.56 -7.32
CA LYS A 229 4.03 -22.99 -6.59
C LYS A 229 5.15 -21.93 -6.64
N PRO A 230 5.91 -21.72 -5.54
CA PRO A 230 6.93 -20.66 -5.44
C PRO A 230 7.94 -20.60 -6.58
N GLN A 231 8.41 -21.76 -7.04
CA GLN A 231 9.35 -21.83 -8.18
C GLN A 231 8.72 -21.26 -9.46
N LYS A 232 7.49 -21.65 -9.76
CA LYS A 232 6.76 -21.20 -10.94
C LYS A 232 6.36 -19.71 -10.82
N ALA A 233 6.00 -19.26 -9.62
CA ALA A 233 5.72 -17.85 -9.37
C ALA A 233 6.95 -16.96 -9.59
N CYS A 234 8.14 -17.43 -9.18
CA CYS A 234 9.43 -16.77 -9.46
C CYS A 234 9.64 -16.54 -10.95
N GLU A 235 9.42 -17.57 -11.76
CA GLU A 235 9.56 -17.49 -13.23
C GLU A 235 8.52 -16.55 -13.84
N GLN A 236 7.26 -16.72 -13.47
CA GLN A 236 6.15 -15.93 -14.00
C GLN A 236 6.20 -14.46 -13.63
N CYS A 237 6.79 -14.10 -12.48
CA CYS A 237 6.96 -12.69 -12.12
C CYS A 237 8.26 -12.07 -12.65
N GLY A 238 9.02 -12.78 -13.51
CA GLY A 238 10.18 -12.25 -14.22
C GLY A 238 11.51 -12.32 -13.46
N PHE A 239 11.60 -13.09 -12.35
CA PHE A 239 12.88 -13.37 -11.73
C PHE A 239 13.59 -14.53 -12.44
N GLN A 240 14.83 -14.33 -12.81
CA GLN A 240 15.66 -15.36 -13.43
C GLN A 240 16.31 -16.31 -12.42
N ASN A 241 16.37 -15.92 -11.13
CA ASN A 241 17.06 -16.68 -10.10
C ASN A 241 16.21 -16.78 -8.84
N TYR A 242 15.88 -18.02 -8.44
CA TYR A 242 15.04 -18.29 -7.27
C TYR A 242 15.66 -17.82 -5.95
N SER A 243 16.97 -17.92 -5.77
CA SER A 243 17.63 -17.48 -4.55
C SER A 243 17.51 -15.96 -4.37
N THR A 244 17.60 -15.20 -5.47
CA THR A 244 17.35 -13.74 -5.45
C THR A 244 15.89 -13.43 -5.15
N PHE A 245 14.95 -14.12 -5.80
CA PHE A 245 13.53 -14.01 -5.53
C PHE A 245 13.22 -14.29 -4.05
N PHE A 246 13.68 -15.42 -3.52
CA PHE A 246 13.48 -15.84 -2.13
C PHE A 246 13.94 -14.77 -1.14
N ARG A 247 15.16 -14.26 -1.30
CA ARG A 247 15.74 -13.26 -0.40
C ARG A 247 14.96 -11.96 -0.42
N VAL A 248 14.60 -11.47 -1.61
CA VAL A 248 13.85 -10.22 -1.77
C VAL A 248 12.42 -10.39 -1.29
N TYR A 249 11.79 -11.51 -1.61
CA TYR A 249 10.45 -11.85 -1.14
C TYR A 249 10.38 -11.85 0.40
N LYS A 250 11.27 -12.62 1.07
CA LYS A 250 11.31 -12.69 2.53
C LYS A 250 11.54 -11.32 3.17
N LYS A 251 12.40 -10.49 2.56
CA LYS A 251 12.63 -9.12 3.04
C LYS A 251 11.36 -8.26 3.03
N HIS A 252 10.55 -8.36 1.97
CA HIS A 252 9.39 -7.48 1.80
C HIS A 252 8.08 -8.05 2.35
N CYS A 253 7.94 -9.37 2.34
CA CYS A 253 6.72 -10.05 2.81
C CYS A 253 6.81 -10.49 4.29
N GLY A 254 8.01 -10.48 4.90
CA GLY A 254 8.25 -10.96 6.27
C GLY A 254 8.33 -12.48 6.40
N GLU A 255 7.81 -13.23 5.42
CA GLU A 255 7.75 -14.69 5.37
C GLU A 255 8.39 -15.24 4.08
N SER A 256 8.72 -16.52 4.04
CA SER A 256 9.26 -17.12 2.81
C SER A 256 8.14 -17.41 1.78
N PRO A 257 8.49 -17.50 0.47
CA PRO A 257 7.53 -17.92 -0.56
C PRO A 257 6.87 -19.27 -0.25
N SER A 258 7.60 -20.18 0.39
CA SER A 258 7.11 -21.50 0.77
C SER A 258 6.12 -21.43 1.95
N ASP A 259 6.38 -20.58 2.94
CA ASP A 259 5.48 -20.37 4.08
C ASP A 259 4.15 -19.78 3.59
N THR A 260 4.20 -18.76 2.72
CA THR A 260 3.01 -18.18 2.08
C THR A 260 2.22 -19.25 1.33
N TYR A 261 2.88 -20.11 0.54
CA TYR A 261 2.23 -21.17 -0.22
C TYR A 261 1.56 -22.21 0.69
N GLN A 262 2.25 -22.65 1.74
CA GLN A 262 1.72 -23.63 2.69
C GLN A 262 0.50 -23.08 3.44
N SER A 263 0.51 -21.83 3.84
CA SER A 263 -0.63 -21.20 4.53
C SER A 263 -1.90 -21.21 3.66
N VAL A 264 -1.77 -20.99 2.34
CA VAL A 264 -2.88 -21.02 1.39
C VAL A 264 -3.41 -22.44 1.19
N THR A 265 -2.49 -23.39 0.98
CA THR A 265 -2.88 -24.79 0.73
C THR A 265 -3.55 -25.43 1.95
N ASN A 266 -3.05 -25.15 3.16
CA ASN A 266 -3.65 -25.64 4.40
C ASN A 266 -5.04 -25.03 4.66
N SER A 267 -5.23 -23.75 4.34
CA SER A 267 -6.53 -23.10 4.46
C SER A 267 -7.56 -23.67 3.49
N ALA A 268 -7.15 -23.96 2.25
CA ALA A 268 -8.01 -24.59 1.25
C ALA A 268 -8.42 -26.02 1.65
N GLN A 269 -7.50 -26.81 2.21
CA GLN A 269 -7.80 -28.16 2.71
C GLN A 269 -8.78 -28.15 3.88
N LYS A 270 -8.63 -27.21 4.82
CA LYS A 270 -9.59 -27.05 5.94
C LYS A 270 -11.01 -26.72 5.46
N LEU A 271 -11.14 -25.90 4.42
CA LEU A 271 -12.46 -25.54 3.84
C LEU A 271 -13.11 -26.71 3.09
N LEU A 272 -12.33 -27.61 2.52
CA LEU A 272 -12.80 -28.77 1.77
C LEU A 272 -13.05 -30.02 2.66
N GLY A 273 -12.81 -29.91 3.97
CA GLY A 273 -13.08 -31.03 4.92
C GLY A 273 -12.16 -32.23 4.77
N MET A 274 -10.97 -32.04 4.21
CA MET A 274 -9.90 -33.08 4.09
C MET A 274 -8.86 -32.91 5.17
#